data_a1225817e992565a5ff40d1f8758cd32
#
_entry.id   a1225817e992565a5ff40d1f8758cd32
#
_cell.length_a   1.000
_cell.length_b   1.000
_cell.length_c   1.000
_cell.angle_alpha   90.00
_cell.angle_beta   90.00
_cell.angle_gamma   90.00
#
_symmetry.space_group_name_H-M   'P 1'
#
loop_
_entity.id
_entity.type
_entity.pdbx_description
1 polymer ?
#
loop_
_entity_poly.entity_id
_entity_poly.type
_entity_poly.pdbx_seq_one_letter_code
_entity_poly.pdbx_strand_id
1 'polypeptide(L)'
;TDAVVEATAQTIPGYTYQPLFDENGMKTVASGTVAGDGSLVLNLYYTPDADALAYHANGGQGTMAATEGVTDQVVEVAANGFERAGYAFVGWNTAADGSGQAYAAGAGYALTAGDDALFAQWTANDGTAYTVNHYKVNAAHTAATLDNAENLNATTDASVSATPQTIPGYTYQPLFDENGM
;
A
#
# COMPACT_ATOMS: atom_id res chain seq x y z
N THR A 1 -39.41 -28.63 -35.66
CA THR A 1 -38.26 -28.96 -36.48
C THR A 1 -37.78 -27.65 -37.07
N ASP A 2 -36.53 -27.36 -37.12
CA ASP A 2 -35.89 -26.13 -37.61
C ASP A 2 -36.19 -24.86 -36.75
N ALA A 3 -36.29 -25.02 -35.42
CA ALA A 3 -36.42 -23.88 -34.52
C ALA A 3 -35.11 -23.08 -34.46
N VAL A 4 -35.21 -21.77 -34.66
CA VAL A 4 -34.09 -20.86 -34.38
C VAL A 4 -34.00 -20.72 -32.87
N VAL A 5 -32.83 -20.97 -32.34
CA VAL A 5 -32.48 -20.75 -30.94
C VAL A 5 -31.43 -19.65 -30.80
N GLU A 6 -31.45 -18.96 -29.68
CA GLU A 6 -30.54 -17.90 -29.38
C GLU A 6 -29.89 -18.14 -28.01
N ALA A 7 -28.58 -18.00 -27.94
CA ALA A 7 -27.86 -18.12 -26.69
C ALA A 7 -27.92 -16.79 -25.92
N THR A 8 -28.14 -16.88 -24.63
CA THR A 8 -28.12 -15.73 -23.75
C THR A 8 -26.71 -15.55 -23.13
N ALA A 9 -26.12 -14.38 -23.32
CA ALA A 9 -24.85 -14.07 -22.70
C ALA A 9 -24.97 -14.08 -21.16
N GLN A 10 -23.99 -14.67 -20.49
CA GLN A 10 -23.89 -14.70 -19.04
C GLN A 10 -23.08 -13.50 -18.55
N THR A 11 -23.32 -13.07 -17.31
CA THR A 11 -22.43 -12.12 -16.62
C THR A 11 -21.24 -12.90 -16.06
N ILE A 12 -20.05 -12.56 -16.55
CA ILE A 12 -18.77 -13.08 -16.03
C ILE A 12 -18.05 -11.87 -15.41
N PRO A 13 -17.78 -11.86 -14.09
CA PRO A 13 -17.07 -10.75 -13.45
C PRO A 13 -15.72 -10.47 -14.13
N GLY A 14 -15.46 -9.20 -14.44
CA GLY A 14 -14.22 -8.75 -15.12
C GLY A 14 -14.15 -9.07 -16.61
N TYR A 15 -15.28 -9.48 -17.23
CA TYR A 15 -15.31 -9.79 -18.65
C TYR A 15 -16.54 -9.20 -19.34
N THR A 16 -16.32 -8.63 -20.50
CA THR A 16 -17.38 -8.07 -21.35
C THR A 16 -17.69 -9.00 -22.52
N TYR A 17 -18.97 -9.36 -22.69
CA TYR A 17 -19.45 -10.13 -23.84
C TYR A 17 -19.24 -9.37 -25.15
N GLN A 18 -18.68 -10.08 -26.16
CA GLN A 18 -18.37 -9.54 -27.49
C GLN A 18 -19.32 -10.12 -28.56
N PRO A 19 -20.42 -9.44 -28.91
CA PRO A 19 -21.42 -9.96 -29.83
C PRO A 19 -20.92 -10.05 -31.30
N LEU A 20 -19.91 -9.28 -31.66
CA LEU A 20 -19.32 -9.22 -33.00
C LEU A 20 -17.88 -9.74 -33.06
N PHE A 21 -17.47 -10.52 -32.07
CA PHE A 21 -16.09 -11.06 -32.02
C PHE A 21 -15.83 -11.99 -33.21
N ASP A 22 -14.79 -11.68 -33.97
CA ASP A 22 -14.33 -12.50 -35.12
C ASP A 22 -12.81 -12.31 -35.31
N GLU A 23 -12.02 -13.02 -34.50
CA GLU A 23 -10.56 -12.92 -34.51
C GLU A 23 -9.87 -14.26 -34.31
N ASN A 24 -8.78 -14.49 -35.02
CA ASN A 24 -7.92 -15.69 -34.88
C ASN A 24 -8.69 -17.04 -34.98
N GLY A 25 -9.72 -17.09 -35.81
CA GLY A 25 -10.55 -18.30 -35.96
C GLY A 25 -11.62 -18.46 -34.86
N MET A 26 -11.69 -17.54 -33.91
CA MET A 26 -12.73 -17.45 -32.89
C MET A 26 -13.81 -16.47 -33.37
N LYS A 27 -15.06 -16.91 -33.43
CA LYS A 27 -16.19 -16.08 -33.87
C LYS A 27 -17.40 -16.30 -33.00
N THR A 28 -17.99 -15.20 -32.52
CA THR A 28 -19.30 -15.26 -31.84
C THR A 28 -20.37 -15.72 -32.77
N VAL A 29 -21.03 -16.83 -32.39
CA VAL A 29 -22.23 -17.38 -33.03
C VAL A 29 -23.30 -17.48 -31.95
N ALA A 30 -24.14 -16.44 -31.82
CA ALA A 30 -25.14 -16.36 -30.77
C ALA A 30 -26.49 -17.00 -31.10
N SER A 31 -26.75 -17.28 -32.34
CA SER A 31 -28.02 -17.90 -32.76
C SER A 31 -27.82 -18.89 -33.93
N GLY A 32 -28.74 -19.82 -34.10
CA GLY A 32 -28.73 -20.76 -35.19
C GLY A 32 -29.99 -21.65 -35.22
N THR A 33 -30.13 -22.39 -36.28
CA THR A 33 -31.25 -23.36 -36.46
C THR A 33 -30.83 -24.72 -35.94
N VAL A 34 -31.64 -25.31 -35.06
CA VAL A 34 -31.40 -26.66 -34.53
C VAL A 34 -31.64 -27.68 -35.64
N ALA A 35 -30.58 -28.30 -36.13
CA ALA A 35 -30.64 -29.39 -37.09
C ALA A 35 -30.91 -30.75 -36.40
N GLY A 36 -31.53 -31.67 -37.10
CA GLY A 36 -31.89 -32.99 -36.55
C GLY A 36 -30.71 -33.90 -36.22
N ASP A 37 -29.50 -33.55 -36.70
CA ASP A 37 -28.24 -34.26 -36.44
C ASP A 37 -27.51 -33.76 -35.17
N GLY A 38 -28.03 -32.73 -34.51
CA GLY A 38 -27.41 -32.14 -33.30
C GLY A 38 -26.13 -31.37 -33.55
N SER A 39 -25.84 -30.94 -34.79
CA SER A 39 -24.57 -30.30 -35.16
C SER A 39 -24.43 -28.81 -34.76
N LEU A 40 -25.53 -28.16 -34.32
CA LEU A 40 -25.52 -26.77 -33.98
C LEU A 40 -24.64 -26.51 -32.72
N VAL A 41 -23.63 -25.66 -32.87
CA VAL A 41 -22.81 -25.14 -31.78
C VAL A 41 -22.91 -23.62 -31.74
N LEU A 42 -23.29 -23.06 -30.61
CA LEU A 42 -23.29 -21.61 -30.37
C LEU A 42 -22.07 -21.24 -29.49
N ASN A 43 -21.32 -20.24 -29.93
CA ASN A 43 -20.10 -19.79 -29.25
C ASN A 43 -20.26 -18.33 -28.84
N LEU A 44 -20.12 -18.05 -27.57
CA LEU A 44 -20.10 -16.71 -27.02
C LEU A 44 -18.70 -16.40 -26.49
N TYR A 45 -18.12 -15.27 -26.92
CA TYR A 45 -16.79 -14.85 -26.51
C TYR A 45 -16.88 -13.62 -25.62
N TYR A 46 -15.97 -13.56 -24.65
CA TYR A 46 -15.87 -12.49 -23.67
C TYR A 46 -14.41 -12.02 -23.62
N THR A 47 -14.19 -10.73 -23.62
CA THR A 47 -12.87 -10.14 -23.44
C THR A 47 -12.68 -9.64 -22.01
N PRO A 48 -11.48 -9.76 -21.43
CA PRO A 48 -11.22 -9.23 -20.09
C PRO A 48 -11.37 -7.71 -20.09
N ASP A 49 -11.94 -7.18 -19.02
CA ASP A 49 -12.09 -5.74 -18.80
C ASP A 49 -10.77 -5.13 -18.35
N ALA A 50 -10.60 -3.82 -18.60
CA ALA A 50 -9.47 -3.06 -18.09
C ALA A 50 -9.49 -3.06 -16.56
N ASP A 51 -8.33 -3.23 -15.97
CA ASP A 51 -8.12 -3.31 -14.52
C ASP A 51 -6.76 -2.71 -14.14
N ALA A 52 -6.52 -2.43 -12.87
CA ALA A 52 -5.29 -1.84 -12.42
C ALA A 52 -4.95 -2.18 -10.97
N LEU A 53 -3.67 -2.42 -10.69
CA LEU A 53 -3.15 -2.58 -9.34
C LEU A 53 -2.81 -1.21 -8.75
N ALA A 54 -3.56 -0.79 -7.73
CA ALA A 54 -3.34 0.45 -7.00
C ALA A 54 -2.28 0.29 -5.88
N TYR A 55 -1.59 1.40 -5.53
CA TYR A 55 -0.60 1.43 -4.45
C TYR A 55 -0.97 2.47 -3.40
N HIS A 56 -0.95 2.06 -2.13
CA HIS A 56 -1.24 2.91 -0.98
C HIS A 56 -0.02 3.11 -0.09
N ALA A 57 0.23 4.36 0.27
CA ALA A 57 1.39 4.75 1.07
C ALA A 57 1.37 4.21 2.51
N ASN A 58 0.20 3.90 3.06
CA ASN A 58 -0.01 3.29 4.38
C ASN A 58 0.79 3.99 5.50
N GLY A 59 0.54 5.28 5.66
CA GLY A 59 1.25 6.15 6.61
C GLY A 59 2.49 6.83 6.04
N GLY A 60 2.91 6.50 4.81
CA GLY A 60 3.91 7.25 4.05
C GLY A 60 3.32 8.44 3.31
N GLN A 61 4.18 9.15 2.58
CA GLN A 61 3.85 10.30 1.75
C GLN A 61 4.30 10.06 0.30
N GLY A 62 3.75 10.85 -0.63
CA GLY A 62 4.01 10.75 -2.07
C GLY A 62 2.81 10.19 -2.82
N THR A 63 3.01 9.96 -4.11
CA THR A 63 2.00 9.38 -5.02
C THR A 63 2.66 8.37 -5.94
N MET A 64 1.94 7.32 -6.29
CA MET A 64 2.36 6.34 -7.29
C MET A 64 1.23 6.15 -8.31
N ALA A 65 1.60 5.94 -9.56
CA ALA A 65 0.65 5.50 -10.57
C ALA A 65 0.29 4.02 -10.33
N ALA A 66 -0.95 3.66 -10.64
CA ALA A 66 -1.35 2.25 -10.67
C ALA A 66 -0.60 1.51 -11.81
N THR A 67 -0.49 0.19 -11.67
CA THR A 67 -0.01 -0.68 -12.75
C THR A 67 -1.22 -1.18 -13.52
N GLU A 68 -1.37 -0.68 -14.75
CA GLU A 68 -2.51 -0.98 -15.62
C GLU A 68 -2.41 -2.39 -16.24
N GLY A 69 -3.56 -3.01 -16.45
CA GLY A 69 -3.69 -4.30 -17.11
C GLY A 69 -5.13 -4.64 -17.46
N VAL A 70 -5.43 -5.91 -17.51
CA VAL A 70 -6.80 -6.44 -17.68
C VAL A 70 -7.03 -7.58 -16.68
N THR A 71 -8.27 -7.89 -16.40
CA THR A 71 -8.66 -9.02 -15.54
C THR A 71 -7.91 -10.30 -15.90
N ASP A 72 -7.44 -11.05 -14.90
CA ASP A 72 -6.63 -12.27 -14.99
C ASP A 72 -5.22 -12.09 -15.58
N GLN A 73 -4.82 -10.87 -15.97
CA GLN A 73 -3.45 -10.59 -16.37
C GLN A 73 -2.53 -10.59 -15.17
N VAL A 74 -1.34 -11.20 -15.30
CA VAL A 74 -0.27 -11.05 -14.33
C VAL A 74 0.53 -9.79 -14.68
N VAL A 75 0.55 -8.82 -13.76
CA VAL A 75 1.33 -7.58 -13.86
C VAL A 75 2.48 -7.59 -12.88
N GLU A 76 3.51 -6.79 -13.15
CA GLU A 76 4.67 -6.64 -12.25
C GLU A 76 4.36 -5.61 -11.15
N VAL A 77 4.61 -5.98 -9.88
CA VAL A 77 4.49 -5.08 -8.73
C VAL A 77 5.56 -3.99 -8.81
N ALA A 78 5.15 -2.73 -8.81
CA ALA A 78 6.05 -1.60 -8.93
C ALA A 78 7.01 -1.46 -7.72
N ALA A 79 8.19 -0.87 -7.97
CA ALA A 79 9.07 -0.44 -6.90
C ALA A 79 8.40 0.67 -6.07
N ASN A 80 8.73 0.73 -4.77
CA ASN A 80 8.16 1.74 -3.88
C ASN A 80 8.62 3.16 -4.28
N GLY A 81 7.65 4.05 -4.44
CA GLY A 81 7.86 5.49 -4.67
C GLY A 81 7.39 6.36 -3.51
N PHE A 82 6.94 5.77 -2.39
CA PHE A 82 6.54 6.50 -1.20
C PHE A 82 7.71 6.66 -0.22
N GLU A 83 7.63 7.67 0.63
CA GLU A 83 8.59 7.93 1.71
C GLU A 83 7.85 8.01 3.05
N ARG A 84 8.49 7.57 4.13
CA ARG A 84 8.01 7.73 5.50
C ARG A 84 9.16 8.11 6.40
N ALA A 85 9.13 9.34 6.94
CA ALA A 85 10.19 9.85 7.80
C ALA A 85 10.39 8.97 9.04
N GLY A 86 11.62 8.54 9.29
CA GLY A 86 11.96 7.65 10.40
C GLY A 86 11.63 6.16 10.16
N TYR A 87 11.24 5.76 8.96
CA TYR A 87 10.89 4.37 8.63
C TYR A 87 11.57 3.90 7.35
N ALA A 88 11.83 2.61 7.27
CA ALA A 88 12.29 1.93 6.07
C ALA A 88 11.13 1.12 5.45
N PHE A 89 11.01 1.16 4.13
CA PHE A 89 10.07 0.31 3.38
C PHE A 89 10.56 -1.14 3.41
N VAL A 90 9.65 -2.09 3.70
CA VAL A 90 9.98 -3.52 3.79
C VAL A 90 9.26 -4.39 2.76
N GLY A 91 8.26 -3.87 2.08
CA GLY A 91 7.51 -4.60 1.06
C GLY A 91 6.07 -4.13 0.93
N TRP A 92 5.33 -4.82 0.09
CA TRP A 92 3.91 -4.60 -0.14
C TRP A 92 3.06 -5.68 0.52
N ASN A 93 1.82 -5.38 0.88
CA ASN A 93 0.86 -6.34 1.39
C ASN A 93 -0.56 -6.03 0.89
N THR A 94 -1.40 -7.04 0.69
CA THR A 94 -2.80 -6.85 0.30
C THR A 94 -3.68 -6.28 1.43
N ALA A 95 -3.18 -6.25 2.67
CA ALA A 95 -3.85 -5.63 3.82
C ALA A 95 -2.95 -4.54 4.44
N ALA A 96 -3.55 -3.41 4.84
CA ALA A 96 -2.82 -2.28 5.42
C ALA A 96 -2.10 -2.63 6.73
N ASP A 97 -2.64 -3.55 7.52
CA ASP A 97 -2.06 -4.04 8.78
C ASP A 97 -1.00 -5.14 8.59
N GLY A 98 -0.70 -5.53 7.34
CA GLY A 98 0.27 -6.57 7.01
C GLY A 98 -0.24 -8.01 7.18
N SER A 99 -1.51 -8.22 7.51
CA SER A 99 -2.09 -9.56 7.73
C SER A 99 -2.40 -10.33 6.43
N GLY A 100 -2.37 -9.65 5.27
CA GLY A 100 -2.66 -10.22 3.96
C GLY A 100 -1.47 -10.90 3.31
N GLN A 101 -1.55 -11.06 1.99
CA GLN A 101 -0.46 -11.63 1.18
C GLN A 101 0.64 -10.58 0.95
N ALA A 102 1.88 -10.95 1.24
CA ALA A 102 3.05 -10.09 0.99
C ALA A 102 3.55 -10.22 -0.46
N TYR A 103 4.02 -9.09 -1.01
CA TYR A 103 4.64 -8.99 -2.32
C TYR A 103 5.93 -8.16 -2.26
N ALA A 104 6.94 -8.59 -2.99
CA ALA A 104 8.13 -7.78 -3.25
C ALA A 104 7.93 -6.95 -4.54
N ALA A 105 8.69 -5.86 -4.69
CA ALA A 105 8.82 -5.18 -5.98
C ALA A 105 9.34 -6.16 -7.04
N GLY A 106 8.78 -6.10 -8.26
CA GLY A 106 9.10 -7.01 -9.35
C GLY A 106 8.38 -8.37 -9.28
N ALA A 107 7.63 -8.66 -8.21
CA ALA A 107 6.82 -9.88 -8.15
C ALA A 107 5.63 -9.82 -9.12
N GLY A 108 5.17 -10.98 -9.60
CA GLY A 108 3.94 -11.07 -10.38
C GLY A 108 2.71 -10.97 -9.47
N TYR A 109 1.74 -10.14 -9.86
CA TYR A 109 0.43 -10.01 -9.24
C TYR A 109 -0.64 -10.30 -10.29
N ALA A 110 -1.55 -11.24 -10.04
CA ALA A 110 -2.67 -11.52 -10.93
C ALA A 110 -3.81 -10.55 -10.59
N LEU A 111 -4.18 -9.70 -11.58
CA LEU A 111 -5.33 -8.81 -11.45
C LEU A 111 -6.63 -9.62 -11.35
N THR A 112 -7.55 -9.17 -10.53
CA THR A 112 -8.85 -9.83 -10.30
C THR A 112 -9.99 -8.94 -10.79
N ALA A 113 -11.20 -9.48 -10.90
CA ALA A 113 -12.36 -8.65 -11.21
C ALA A 113 -12.78 -7.82 -9.99
N GLY A 114 -12.08 -6.74 -9.70
CA GLY A 114 -12.36 -5.90 -8.55
C GLY A 114 -11.27 -4.85 -8.29
N ASP A 115 -11.29 -4.30 -7.09
CA ASP A 115 -10.32 -3.28 -6.67
C ASP A 115 -9.04 -3.95 -6.15
N ASP A 116 -8.04 -4.11 -7.02
CA ASP A 116 -6.73 -4.63 -6.65
C ASP A 116 -5.86 -3.54 -6.01
N ALA A 117 -5.37 -3.78 -4.81
CA ALA A 117 -4.58 -2.80 -4.06
C ALA A 117 -3.46 -3.43 -3.23
N LEU A 118 -2.34 -2.73 -3.16
CA LEU A 118 -1.21 -3.06 -2.28
C LEU A 118 -0.89 -1.88 -1.36
N PHE A 119 -0.62 -2.21 -0.10
CA PHE A 119 -0.30 -1.27 0.97
C PHE A 119 1.18 -1.39 1.33
N ALA A 120 1.89 -0.27 1.33
CA ALA A 120 3.28 -0.21 1.77
C ALA A 120 3.41 -0.69 3.22
N GLN A 121 4.40 -1.53 3.48
CA GLN A 121 4.76 -1.96 4.82
C GLN A 121 6.04 -1.28 5.26
N TRP A 122 6.08 -0.84 6.52
CA TRP A 122 7.15 -0.03 7.07
C TRP A 122 7.70 -0.61 8.36
N THR A 123 9.00 -0.48 8.55
CA THR A 123 9.66 -0.74 9.83
C THR A 123 10.31 0.53 10.37
N ALA A 124 10.20 0.77 11.67
CA ALA A 124 10.81 1.92 12.31
C ALA A 124 12.34 1.82 12.27
N ASN A 125 13.01 2.93 12.01
CA ASN A 125 14.48 3.00 12.03
C ASN A 125 14.99 3.05 13.47
N ASP A 126 16.05 2.28 13.77
CA ASP A 126 16.66 2.21 15.10
C ASP A 126 17.56 3.40 15.44
N GLY A 127 17.98 4.16 14.45
CA GLY A 127 18.98 5.23 14.61
C GLY A 127 18.41 6.64 14.55
N THR A 128 17.13 6.86 14.87
CA THR A 128 16.53 8.19 14.83
C THR A 128 17.10 9.06 15.94
N ALA A 129 17.73 10.18 15.52
CA ALA A 129 18.42 11.07 16.43
C ALA A 129 17.45 11.91 17.27
N TYR A 130 17.78 12.11 18.53
CA TYR A 130 17.14 13.08 19.42
C TYR A 130 18.19 13.77 20.31
N THR A 131 17.83 14.89 20.96
CA THR A 131 18.75 15.66 21.78
C THR A 131 18.19 15.82 23.18
N VAL A 132 19.03 15.60 24.19
CA VAL A 132 18.75 15.93 25.58
C VAL A 132 19.58 17.18 25.95
N ASN A 133 18.92 18.25 26.33
CA ASN A 133 19.55 19.49 26.76
C ASN A 133 19.55 19.60 28.29
N HIS A 134 20.71 19.88 28.87
CA HIS A 134 20.89 20.15 30.30
C HIS A 134 21.10 21.64 30.53
N TYR A 135 20.26 22.25 31.37
CA TYR A 135 20.28 23.67 31.62
C TYR A 135 20.64 23.99 33.06
N LYS A 136 21.43 25.04 33.25
CA LYS A 136 21.66 25.73 34.56
C LYS A 136 20.68 26.88 34.69
N VAL A 137 19.92 26.89 35.77
CA VAL A 137 19.00 27.97 36.09
C VAL A 137 19.66 28.90 37.12
N ASN A 138 19.51 30.22 36.95
CA ASN A 138 20.06 31.20 37.90
C ASN A 138 19.32 31.14 39.25
N ALA A 139 19.93 31.73 40.33
CA ALA A 139 19.40 31.70 41.69
C ALA A 139 18.01 32.34 41.84
N ALA A 140 17.63 33.25 40.94
CA ALA A 140 16.33 33.91 40.92
C ALA A 140 15.29 33.15 40.11
N HIS A 141 15.64 32.03 39.47
CA HIS A 141 14.81 31.21 38.56
C HIS A 141 14.19 32.01 37.40
N THR A 142 14.90 33.03 36.92
CA THR A 142 14.43 33.94 35.85
C THR A 142 15.12 33.71 34.51
N ALA A 143 16.18 32.90 34.47
CA ALA A 143 16.94 32.60 33.28
C ALA A 143 17.59 31.21 33.34
N ALA A 144 17.65 30.52 32.21
CA ALA A 144 18.36 29.26 32.05
C ALA A 144 19.45 29.38 30.98
N THR A 145 20.60 28.76 31.23
CA THR A 145 21.73 28.68 30.29
C THR A 145 22.02 27.22 29.98
N LEU A 146 22.12 26.89 28.71
CA LEU A 146 22.50 25.54 28.27
C LEU A 146 23.90 25.21 28.80
N ASP A 147 24.02 24.13 29.53
CA ASP A 147 25.29 23.58 30.02
C ASP A 147 25.83 22.52 29.07
N ASN A 148 25.02 21.56 28.69
CA ASN A 148 25.38 20.48 27.80
C ASN A 148 24.21 20.05 26.94
N ALA A 149 24.51 19.58 25.73
CA ALA A 149 23.57 18.94 24.82
C ALA A 149 24.09 17.54 24.44
N GLU A 150 23.30 16.50 24.73
CA GLU A 150 23.61 15.14 24.36
C GLU A 150 22.83 14.78 23.10
N ASN A 151 23.53 14.35 22.04
CA ASN A 151 22.93 13.82 20.84
C ASN A 151 22.88 12.31 20.97
N LEU A 152 21.68 11.75 20.99
CA LEU A 152 21.38 10.34 21.23
C LEU A 152 20.54 9.79 20.07
N ASN A 153 20.42 8.47 20.01
CA ASN A 153 19.58 7.80 19.02
C ASN A 153 18.62 6.83 19.71
N ALA A 154 17.44 6.67 19.12
CA ALA A 154 16.45 5.67 19.52
C ALA A 154 15.70 5.14 18.29
N THR A 155 14.94 4.06 18.46
CA THR A 155 13.98 3.61 17.44
C THR A 155 12.90 4.68 17.27
N THR A 156 12.52 4.97 16.04
CA THR A 156 11.41 5.89 15.73
C THR A 156 10.17 5.50 16.54
N ASP A 157 9.45 6.50 17.07
CA ASP A 157 8.28 6.38 17.94
C ASP A 157 8.54 5.69 19.30
N ALA A 158 9.79 5.35 19.64
CA ALA A 158 10.10 4.87 20.97
C ALA A 158 9.95 5.97 22.02
N SER A 159 9.33 5.67 23.14
CA SER A 159 9.35 6.55 24.31
C SER A 159 10.75 6.55 24.94
N VAL A 160 11.33 7.72 25.10
CA VAL A 160 12.65 7.91 25.74
C VAL A 160 12.53 8.77 26.98
N SER A 161 13.43 8.57 27.94
CA SER A 161 13.52 9.37 29.16
C SER A 161 14.92 9.94 29.29
N ALA A 162 15.03 11.24 29.59
CA ALA A 162 16.30 11.87 29.88
C ALA A 162 16.85 11.42 31.24
N THR A 163 18.14 11.13 31.31
CA THR A 163 18.83 10.87 32.58
C THR A 163 19.49 12.16 33.09
N PRO A 164 19.20 12.59 34.33
CA PRO A 164 19.82 13.77 34.89
C PRO A 164 21.33 13.62 34.98
N GLN A 165 22.06 14.64 34.54
CA GLN A 165 23.52 14.73 34.75
C GLN A 165 23.86 15.40 36.08
N THR A 166 25.01 15.01 36.67
CA THR A 166 25.56 15.72 37.81
C THR A 166 26.28 16.98 37.33
N ILE A 167 25.74 18.15 37.67
CA ILE A 167 26.36 19.45 37.39
C ILE A 167 26.85 20.01 38.71
N PRO A 168 28.16 20.23 38.90
CA PRO A 168 28.71 20.75 40.18
C PRO A 168 28.05 22.05 40.62
N GLY A 169 27.54 22.07 41.86
CA GLY A 169 26.85 23.24 42.42
C GLY A 169 25.36 23.39 42.04
N TYR A 170 24.79 22.42 41.34
CA TYR A 170 23.37 22.40 40.93
C TYR A 170 22.67 21.14 41.40
N THR A 171 21.37 21.25 41.69
CA THR A 171 20.50 20.14 42.03
C THR A 171 19.46 19.97 40.92
N TYR A 172 19.24 18.73 40.43
CA TYR A 172 18.23 18.41 39.43
C TYR A 172 16.81 18.70 39.95
N GLN A 173 15.99 19.36 39.13
CA GLN A 173 14.60 19.72 39.43
C GLN A 173 13.66 19.01 38.45
N PRO A 174 13.08 17.88 38.85
CA PRO A 174 12.26 17.04 37.94
C PRO A 174 10.90 17.63 37.57
N LEU A 175 10.39 18.59 38.35
CA LEU A 175 9.08 19.22 38.16
C LEU A 175 9.17 20.67 37.68
N PHE A 176 10.29 21.04 37.08
CA PHE A 176 10.47 22.38 36.54
C PHE A 176 9.68 22.43 35.20
N ASP A 177 8.57 23.17 35.16
CA ASP A 177 7.84 23.43 33.92
C ASP A 177 8.17 24.82 33.36
N GLU A 178 7.87 25.04 32.10
CA GLU A 178 8.13 26.31 31.41
C GLU A 178 7.35 27.50 31.99
N ASN A 179 6.39 27.28 32.86
CA ASN A 179 5.65 28.32 33.60
C ASN A 179 6.20 28.55 35.01
N GLY A 180 7.12 27.71 35.48
CA GLY A 180 7.72 27.75 36.81
C GLY A 180 9.00 28.54 36.88
N MET A 181 9.38 29.28 35.82
CA MET A 181 10.51 30.24 35.85
C MET A 181 10.10 31.58 36.38
#